data_ca0249393171972b10ee5d90db0c53ab
#
_entry.id   ca0249393171972b10ee5d90db0c53ab
#
_cell.length_a   1.000
_cell.length_b   1.000
_cell.length_c   1.000
_cell.angle_alpha   90.00
_cell.angle_beta   90.00
_cell.angle_gamma   90.00
#
_symmetry.space_group_name_H-M   'P 1'
#
loop_
_entity.id
_entity.type
_entity.pdbx_description
1 polymer ?
#
loop_
_entity_poly.entity_id
_entity_poly.type
_entity_poly.pdbx_seq_one_letter_code
_entity_poly.pdbx_strand_id
1 'polypeptide(L)'
;VLYFSADDGSTGGEFYAYNTSNGSDPWLVADLFSGTTGSSPGDKMQVLVDDTLYFDAKGGNAVGRELYAYDTSNFSTWLVEDIYSGAGQSNPGGLFSALAGDTIYFSASDGTTGVELWAHATSNHSTWRVDDINSGSSNSNPGRNTHMLIGDTLYFDADDGSTGSELWAYDISNDSTWRLTNIDAGSG
;
A
#
# COMPACT_ATOMS: atom_id res chain seq x y z
N VAL A 1 12.94 -17.62 3.15
CA VAL A 1 11.98 -17.79 2.04
C VAL A 1 11.83 -16.46 1.34
N LEU A 2 11.79 -16.46 0.00
CA LEU A 2 11.49 -15.33 -0.84
C LEU A 2 10.03 -15.45 -1.32
N TYR A 3 9.26 -14.38 -1.22
CA TYR A 3 7.89 -14.28 -1.71
C TYR A 3 7.84 -13.36 -2.93
N PHE A 4 7.08 -13.75 -3.97
CA PHE A 4 7.07 -13.03 -5.25
C PHE A 4 5.83 -13.35 -6.08
N SER A 5 5.57 -12.55 -7.11
CA SER A 5 4.58 -12.84 -8.13
C SER A 5 5.20 -13.69 -9.25
N ALA A 6 4.53 -14.77 -9.63
CA ALA A 6 4.91 -15.60 -10.78
C ALA A 6 3.69 -16.17 -11.49
N ASP A 7 3.86 -16.46 -12.79
CA ASP A 7 2.85 -17.08 -13.65
C ASP A 7 3.36 -18.46 -14.09
N ASP A 8 2.60 -19.51 -13.78
CA ASP A 8 2.89 -20.90 -14.18
C ASP A 8 2.31 -21.27 -15.56
N GLY A 9 1.67 -20.29 -16.22
CA GLY A 9 0.99 -20.48 -17.51
C GLY A 9 -0.44 -20.99 -17.40
N SER A 10 -0.98 -21.17 -16.20
CA SER A 10 -2.34 -21.68 -15.96
C SER A 10 -3.19 -20.78 -15.06
N THR A 11 -2.59 -20.16 -14.04
CA THR A 11 -3.29 -19.35 -13.02
C THR A 11 -3.08 -17.84 -13.18
N GLY A 12 -2.24 -17.40 -14.14
CA GLY A 12 -1.80 -16.03 -14.23
C GLY A 12 -0.74 -15.70 -13.16
N GLY A 13 -0.42 -14.41 -13.00
CA GLY A 13 0.58 -13.99 -12.00
C GLY A 13 0.02 -14.05 -10.59
N GLU A 14 0.37 -15.11 -9.83
CA GLU A 14 -0.13 -15.36 -8.48
C GLU A 14 0.98 -15.33 -7.43
N PHE A 15 0.60 -15.55 -6.16
CA PHE A 15 1.51 -15.46 -5.01
C PHE A 15 2.30 -16.76 -4.83
N TYR A 16 3.60 -16.67 -5.04
CA TYR A 16 4.55 -17.80 -4.96
C TYR A 16 5.60 -17.56 -3.88
N ALA A 17 6.19 -18.66 -3.42
CA ALA A 17 7.32 -18.66 -2.53
C ALA A 17 8.46 -19.56 -3.04
N TYR A 18 9.69 -19.21 -2.65
CA TYR A 18 10.90 -19.95 -2.94
C TYR A 18 11.79 -20.09 -1.70
N ASN A 19 12.19 -21.31 -1.38
CA ASN A 19 13.11 -21.53 -0.27
C ASN A 19 14.57 -21.39 -0.74
N THR A 20 15.18 -20.29 -0.38
CA THR A 20 16.58 -19.96 -0.75
C THR A 20 17.61 -20.85 -0.08
N SER A 21 17.25 -21.58 1.00
CA SER A 21 18.19 -22.40 1.77
C SER A 21 18.41 -23.79 1.19
N ASN A 22 17.42 -24.38 0.52
CA ASN A 22 17.48 -25.74 0.02
C ASN A 22 17.37 -25.86 -1.50
N GLY A 23 17.07 -24.75 -2.20
CA GLY A 23 16.95 -24.71 -3.66
C GLY A 23 15.80 -25.58 -4.21
N SER A 24 14.76 -25.84 -3.40
CA SER A 24 13.55 -26.53 -3.86
C SER A 24 12.81 -25.71 -4.92
N ASP A 25 11.98 -26.36 -5.73
CA ASP A 25 11.14 -25.66 -6.70
C ASP A 25 10.23 -24.64 -6.00
N PRO A 26 9.93 -23.50 -6.63
CA PRO A 26 8.92 -22.57 -6.14
C PRO A 26 7.56 -23.25 -5.99
N TRP A 27 6.77 -22.79 -5.03
CA TRP A 27 5.41 -23.29 -4.83
C TRP A 27 4.41 -22.16 -4.78
N LEU A 28 3.17 -22.44 -5.23
CA LEU A 28 2.04 -21.52 -5.12
C LEU A 28 1.65 -21.38 -3.64
N VAL A 29 1.63 -20.15 -3.13
CA VAL A 29 1.16 -19.82 -1.79
C VAL A 29 -0.34 -19.58 -1.80
N ALA A 30 -0.82 -18.76 -2.74
CA ALA A 30 -2.23 -18.47 -2.90
C ALA A 30 -2.56 -18.08 -4.34
N ASP A 31 -3.70 -18.59 -4.84
CA ASP A 31 -4.39 -18.15 -6.06
C ASP A 31 -5.45 -17.11 -5.62
N LEU A 32 -5.08 -15.82 -5.65
CA LEU A 32 -5.94 -14.72 -5.16
C LEU A 32 -6.96 -14.27 -6.21
N PHE A 33 -6.63 -14.48 -7.48
CA PHE A 33 -7.54 -14.18 -8.59
C PHE A 33 -7.66 -15.41 -9.49
N SER A 34 -8.58 -16.31 -9.16
CA SER A 34 -8.74 -17.58 -9.87
C SER A 34 -8.97 -17.42 -11.38
N GLY A 35 -8.31 -18.29 -12.15
CA GLY A 35 -8.30 -18.30 -13.62
C GLY A 35 -7.00 -17.77 -14.19
N THR A 36 -7.00 -17.36 -15.45
CA THR A 36 -5.80 -16.92 -16.17
C THR A 36 -5.45 -15.44 -15.99
N THR A 37 -6.26 -14.70 -15.21
CA THR A 37 -6.02 -13.29 -14.90
C THR A 37 -5.29 -13.20 -13.57
N GLY A 38 -4.05 -12.80 -13.54
CA GLY A 38 -3.27 -12.79 -12.30
C GLY A 38 -3.70 -11.71 -11.29
N SER A 39 -3.46 -12.00 -10.01
CA SER A 39 -3.58 -11.06 -8.90
C SER A 39 -2.40 -10.08 -8.82
N SER A 40 -1.25 -10.44 -9.38
CA SER A 40 0.01 -9.65 -9.36
C SER A 40 0.35 -9.15 -7.96
N PRO A 41 0.55 -10.03 -6.98
CA PRO A 41 0.78 -9.64 -5.58
C PRO A 41 2.13 -8.96 -5.40
N GLY A 42 2.16 -7.90 -4.57
CA GLY A 42 3.37 -7.17 -4.25
C GLY A 42 3.94 -6.31 -5.40
N ASP A 43 3.11 -6.00 -6.40
CA ASP A 43 3.51 -5.16 -7.54
C ASP A 43 3.79 -3.71 -7.12
N LYS A 44 3.12 -3.23 -6.08
CA LYS A 44 3.22 -1.87 -5.55
C LYS A 44 3.89 -1.81 -4.19
N MET A 45 3.54 -2.72 -3.28
CA MET A 45 4.14 -2.76 -1.96
C MET A 45 4.29 -4.19 -1.44
N GLN A 46 5.37 -4.39 -0.67
CA GLN A 46 5.59 -5.56 0.19
C GLN A 46 6.27 -5.09 1.48
N VAL A 47 5.65 -5.32 2.61
CA VAL A 47 6.18 -4.94 3.94
C VAL A 47 6.03 -6.12 4.89
N LEU A 48 7.14 -6.59 5.43
CA LEU A 48 7.16 -7.65 6.44
C LEU A 48 7.17 -7.02 7.84
N VAL A 49 6.19 -7.39 8.66
CA VAL A 49 6.12 -7.01 10.07
C VAL A 49 5.98 -8.31 10.87
N ASP A 50 6.99 -8.62 11.68
CA ASP A 50 7.11 -9.90 12.37
C ASP A 50 6.98 -11.09 11.41
N ASP A 51 5.99 -11.96 11.58
CA ASP A 51 5.71 -13.11 10.73
C ASP A 51 4.64 -12.82 9.65
N THR A 52 4.20 -11.58 9.49
CA THR A 52 3.15 -11.21 8.55
C THR A 52 3.69 -10.34 7.42
N LEU A 53 3.51 -10.79 6.19
CA LEU A 53 3.81 -10.04 4.97
C LEU A 53 2.54 -9.32 4.50
N TYR A 54 2.57 -7.99 4.48
CA TYR A 54 1.54 -7.12 3.91
C TYR A 54 1.89 -6.75 2.47
N PHE A 55 0.93 -6.85 1.55
CA PHE A 55 1.18 -6.60 0.14
C PHE A 55 -0.10 -6.18 -0.60
N ASP A 56 0.06 -5.53 -1.74
CA ASP A 56 -1.05 -5.25 -2.64
C ASP A 56 -1.32 -6.45 -3.56
N ALA A 57 -2.59 -6.73 -3.83
CA ALA A 57 -2.99 -7.74 -4.81
C ALA A 57 -4.41 -7.49 -5.34
N LYS A 58 -4.71 -8.02 -6.53
CA LYS A 58 -6.09 -8.08 -7.03
C LYS A 58 -6.80 -9.31 -6.45
N GLY A 59 -7.99 -9.09 -5.85
CA GLY A 59 -8.81 -10.14 -5.28
C GLY A 59 -9.90 -10.68 -6.19
N GLY A 60 -9.80 -10.48 -7.50
CA GLY A 60 -10.79 -10.91 -8.47
C GLY A 60 -11.64 -9.75 -9.02
N ASN A 61 -12.73 -10.09 -9.75
CA ASN A 61 -13.58 -9.09 -10.39
C ASN A 61 -14.52 -8.35 -9.41
N ALA A 62 -14.72 -8.90 -8.23
CA ALA A 62 -15.59 -8.33 -7.19
C ALA A 62 -14.80 -7.49 -6.17
N VAL A 63 -13.50 -7.74 -6.06
CA VAL A 63 -12.56 -6.99 -5.21
C VAL A 63 -11.40 -6.56 -6.10
N GLY A 64 -11.17 -5.26 -6.21
CA GLY A 64 -10.10 -4.71 -7.03
C GLY A 64 -8.71 -5.02 -6.48
N ARG A 65 -7.76 -4.11 -6.70
CA ARG A 65 -6.42 -4.19 -6.09
C ARG A 65 -6.47 -3.54 -4.72
N GLU A 66 -6.31 -4.35 -3.68
CA GLU A 66 -6.49 -3.96 -2.29
C GLU A 66 -5.32 -4.44 -1.41
N LEU A 67 -5.38 -4.14 -0.11
CA LEU A 67 -4.38 -4.56 0.86
C LEU A 67 -4.64 -5.99 1.34
N TYR A 68 -3.68 -6.86 1.14
CA TYR A 68 -3.66 -8.26 1.58
C TYR A 68 -2.55 -8.51 2.59
N ALA A 69 -2.68 -9.62 3.32
CA ALA A 69 -1.64 -10.11 4.21
C ALA A 69 -1.48 -11.62 4.12
N TYR A 70 -0.28 -12.09 4.43
CA TYR A 70 0.09 -13.49 4.54
C TYR A 70 0.89 -13.74 5.81
N ASP A 71 0.39 -14.62 6.68
CA ASP A 71 1.08 -15.05 7.88
C ASP A 71 1.99 -16.25 7.56
N THR A 72 3.29 -16.04 7.70
CA THR A 72 4.32 -17.05 7.41
C THR A 72 4.40 -18.17 8.44
N SER A 73 3.79 -17.98 9.62
CA SER A 73 3.79 -18.95 10.71
C SER A 73 2.69 -20.01 10.58
N ASN A 74 1.51 -19.61 10.08
CA ASN A 74 0.35 -20.49 9.92
C ASN A 74 -0.10 -20.66 8.45
N PHE A 75 0.60 -19.99 7.50
CA PHE A 75 0.37 -20.09 6.06
C PHE A 75 -1.01 -19.60 5.59
N SER A 76 -1.62 -18.67 6.31
CA SER A 76 -2.91 -18.09 5.93
C SER A 76 -2.73 -16.79 5.15
N THR A 77 -3.59 -16.59 4.13
CA THR A 77 -3.67 -15.36 3.34
C THR A 77 -5.07 -14.78 3.46
N TRP A 78 -5.18 -13.46 3.63
CA TRP A 78 -6.47 -12.78 3.76
C TRP A 78 -6.43 -11.37 3.18
N LEU A 79 -7.62 -10.87 2.80
CA LEU A 79 -7.86 -9.47 2.52
C LEU A 79 -7.81 -8.70 3.85
N VAL A 80 -6.93 -7.72 3.96
CA VAL A 80 -6.83 -6.86 5.15
C VAL A 80 -7.95 -5.83 5.15
N GLU A 81 -8.10 -5.13 4.01
CA GLU A 81 -9.11 -4.09 3.86
C GLU A 81 -9.49 -3.92 2.38
N ASP A 82 -10.79 -3.81 2.10
CA ASP A 82 -11.37 -3.41 0.80
C ASP A 82 -11.53 -1.87 0.83
N ILE A 83 -10.40 -1.15 0.69
CA ILE A 83 -10.33 0.30 0.82
C ILE A 83 -11.19 1.00 -0.23
N TYR A 84 -11.14 0.51 -1.49
CA TYR A 84 -12.02 0.96 -2.56
C TYR A 84 -13.10 -0.09 -2.81
N SER A 85 -14.16 -0.03 -2.01
CA SER A 85 -15.22 -1.05 -1.99
C SER A 85 -15.66 -1.56 -3.35
N GLY A 86 -15.69 -2.89 -3.48
CA GLY A 86 -16.14 -3.59 -4.68
C GLY A 86 -15.05 -3.73 -5.75
N ALA A 87 -15.38 -3.53 -7.01
CA ALA A 87 -14.45 -3.72 -8.14
C ALA A 87 -13.44 -2.57 -8.32
N GLY A 88 -13.49 -1.56 -7.46
CA GLY A 88 -12.52 -0.46 -7.45
C GLY A 88 -11.11 -0.93 -7.14
N GLN A 89 -10.13 -0.07 -7.30
CA GLN A 89 -8.73 -0.37 -6.99
C GLN A 89 -8.15 0.74 -6.12
N SER A 90 -7.90 0.46 -4.86
CA SER A 90 -7.23 1.41 -3.97
C SER A 90 -5.75 1.58 -4.30
N ASN A 91 -5.13 0.56 -4.93
CA ASN A 91 -3.71 0.54 -5.28
C ASN A 91 -2.80 0.90 -4.10
N PRO A 92 -2.86 0.17 -2.97
CA PRO A 92 -2.08 0.51 -1.79
C PRO A 92 -0.58 0.45 -2.09
N GLY A 93 0.14 1.49 -1.66
CA GLY A 93 1.56 1.63 -1.95
C GLY A 93 1.89 2.02 -3.40
N GLY A 94 0.90 2.39 -4.21
CA GLY A 94 1.08 2.73 -5.62
C GLY A 94 2.09 3.85 -5.88
N LEU A 95 2.31 4.73 -4.92
CA LEU A 95 3.31 5.78 -4.97
C LEU A 95 4.42 5.56 -3.94
N PHE A 96 4.08 5.17 -2.71
CA PHE A 96 5.04 4.85 -1.65
C PHE A 96 4.43 3.95 -0.57
N SER A 97 5.30 3.32 0.23
CA SER A 97 4.98 2.73 1.52
C SER A 97 6.15 2.89 2.50
N ALA A 98 5.85 3.05 3.79
CA ALA A 98 6.83 3.16 4.86
C ALA A 98 6.33 2.46 6.12
N LEU A 99 7.23 1.82 6.87
CA LEU A 99 6.94 1.19 8.15
C LEU A 99 7.49 2.06 9.28
N ALA A 100 6.63 2.42 10.24
CA ALA A 100 7.01 3.09 11.48
C ALA A 100 6.41 2.34 12.68
N GLY A 101 7.26 1.72 13.47
CA GLY A 101 6.81 0.85 14.55
C GLY A 101 5.98 -0.32 14.01
N ASP A 102 4.74 -0.43 14.44
CA ASP A 102 3.75 -1.43 14.01
C ASP A 102 2.73 -0.88 12.99
N THR A 103 2.99 0.30 12.42
CA THR A 103 2.07 0.94 11.48
C THR A 103 2.72 1.12 10.10
N ILE A 104 2.02 0.65 9.07
CA ILE A 104 2.40 0.81 7.67
C ILE A 104 1.67 2.03 7.13
N TYR A 105 2.41 3.03 6.64
CA TYR A 105 1.90 4.20 5.94
C TYR A 105 2.06 4.01 4.45
N PHE A 106 1.04 4.38 3.66
CA PHE A 106 1.05 4.16 2.21
C PHE A 106 0.10 5.10 1.48
N SER A 107 0.30 5.26 0.19
CA SER A 107 -0.66 5.93 -0.69
C SER A 107 -1.78 4.97 -1.08
N ALA A 108 -3.05 5.41 -1.03
CA ALA A 108 -4.20 4.64 -1.52
C ALA A 108 -5.38 5.56 -1.88
N SER A 109 -6.36 5.02 -2.62
CA SER A 109 -7.61 5.71 -2.96
C SER A 109 -8.82 4.89 -2.50
N ASP A 110 -9.80 5.55 -1.89
CA ASP A 110 -11.10 4.96 -1.57
C ASP A 110 -12.16 5.14 -2.67
N GLY A 111 -11.75 5.78 -3.79
CA GLY A 111 -12.64 6.09 -4.91
C GLY A 111 -13.51 7.33 -4.71
N THR A 112 -13.42 8.00 -3.58
CA THR A 112 -14.19 9.21 -3.25
C THR A 112 -13.34 10.43 -2.97
N THR A 113 -12.17 10.23 -2.36
CA THR A 113 -11.29 11.30 -1.90
C THR A 113 -9.97 11.38 -2.67
N GLY A 114 -9.85 10.67 -3.78
CA GLY A 114 -8.61 10.64 -4.55
C GLY A 114 -7.56 9.71 -3.94
N VAL A 115 -6.30 9.90 -4.35
CA VAL A 115 -5.14 9.21 -3.79
C VAL A 115 -4.57 10.04 -2.64
N GLU A 116 -4.70 9.52 -1.42
CA GLU A 116 -4.34 10.22 -0.18
C GLU A 116 -3.40 9.36 0.69
N LEU A 117 -2.97 9.91 1.83
CA LEU A 117 -2.16 9.21 2.83
C LEU A 117 -3.04 8.31 3.69
N TRP A 118 -2.69 7.03 3.71
CA TRP A 118 -3.37 5.98 4.49
C TRP A 118 -2.41 5.30 5.45
N ALA A 119 -2.97 4.64 6.45
CA ALA A 119 -2.24 3.86 7.42
C ALA A 119 -2.95 2.55 7.77
N HIS A 120 -2.17 1.53 8.11
CA HIS A 120 -2.63 0.27 8.67
C HIS A 120 -1.81 -0.08 9.92
N ALA A 121 -2.46 -0.13 11.08
CA ALA A 121 -1.84 -0.59 12.32
C ALA A 121 -1.93 -2.11 12.42
N THR A 122 -0.79 -2.79 12.44
CA THR A 122 -0.72 -4.26 12.46
C THR A 122 -1.11 -4.84 13.83
N SER A 123 -0.95 -4.07 14.91
CA SER A 123 -1.25 -4.49 16.29
C SER A 123 -2.74 -4.61 16.60
N ASN A 124 -3.60 -3.83 15.95
CA ASN A 124 -5.05 -3.83 16.17
C ASN A 124 -5.85 -4.04 14.87
N HIS A 125 -5.17 -4.25 13.74
CA HIS A 125 -5.75 -4.49 12.41
C HIS A 125 -6.68 -3.38 11.90
N SER A 126 -6.45 -2.11 12.32
CA SER A 126 -7.21 -0.98 11.82
C SER A 126 -6.54 -0.35 10.59
N THR A 127 -7.37 0.02 9.60
CA THR A 127 -6.95 0.76 8.41
C THR A 127 -7.72 2.07 8.35
N TRP A 128 -7.02 3.20 8.11
CA TRP A 128 -7.67 4.52 8.04
C TRP A 128 -6.95 5.44 7.08
N ARG A 129 -7.68 6.42 6.54
CA ARG A 129 -7.08 7.56 5.87
C ARG A 129 -6.51 8.51 6.93
N VAL A 130 -5.22 8.84 6.81
CA VAL A 130 -4.54 9.75 7.73
C VAL A 130 -5.04 11.18 7.53
N ASP A 131 -5.05 11.63 6.27
CA ASP A 131 -5.53 12.99 5.94
C ASP A 131 -6.12 13.02 4.53
N ASP A 132 -6.99 14.01 4.27
CA ASP A 132 -7.55 14.41 2.97
C ASP A 132 -6.87 15.71 2.53
N ILE A 133 -5.59 15.59 2.14
CA ILE A 133 -4.72 16.74 1.85
C ILE A 133 -5.25 17.57 0.68
N ASN A 134 -5.73 16.90 -0.38
CA ASN A 134 -6.39 17.53 -1.52
C ASN A 134 -7.90 17.28 -1.43
N SER A 135 -8.58 18.10 -0.66
CA SER A 135 -9.98 17.90 -0.30
C SER A 135 -10.90 17.59 -1.47
N GLY A 136 -11.69 16.52 -1.31
CA GLY A 136 -12.66 16.03 -2.28
C GLY A 136 -12.11 14.90 -3.13
N SER A 137 -12.48 14.82 -4.43
CA SER A 137 -12.12 13.69 -5.30
C SER A 137 -10.76 13.84 -6.00
N SER A 138 -10.03 14.92 -5.73
CA SER A 138 -8.70 15.15 -6.30
C SER A 138 -7.63 14.37 -5.54
N ASN A 139 -6.52 14.07 -6.21
CA ASN A 139 -5.42 13.34 -5.60
C ASN A 139 -4.40 14.29 -4.97
N SER A 140 -3.97 14.06 -3.74
CA SER A 140 -2.77 14.71 -3.21
C SER A 140 -1.49 14.03 -3.66
N ASN A 141 -1.56 12.76 -4.09
CA ASN A 141 -0.43 11.95 -4.55
C ASN A 141 0.76 11.92 -3.57
N PRO A 142 0.56 11.57 -2.29
CA PRO A 142 1.59 11.65 -1.28
C PRO A 142 2.77 10.71 -1.60
N GLY A 143 3.99 11.22 -1.42
CA GLY A 143 5.22 10.44 -1.58
C GLY A 143 5.56 10.03 -3.01
N ARG A 144 4.93 10.64 -4.01
CA ARG A 144 5.11 10.29 -5.43
C ARG A 144 6.55 10.46 -5.91
N ASN A 145 7.22 11.51 -5.46
CA ASN A 145 8.58 11.83 -5.85
C ASN A 145 9.56 11.64 -4.71
N THR A 146 9.13 11.91 -3.48
CA THR A 146 9.98 11.79 -2.30
C THR A 146 9.19 11.43 -1.05
N HIS A 147 9.76 10.54 -0.23
CA HIS A 147 9.30 10.27 1.11
C HIS A 147 10.47 9.84 1.99
N MET A 148 10.39 10.14 3.28
CA MET A 148 11.42 9.78 4.26
C MET A 148 10.82 9.77 5.67
N LEU A 149 11.11 8.70 6.43
CA LEU A 149 10.80 8.65 7.85
C LEU A 149 12.03 9.09 8.64
N ILE A 150 11.88 10.10 9.51
CA ILE A 150 12.95 10.59 10.41
C ILE A 150 12.35 10.69 11.82
N GLY A 151 12.79 9.79 12.70
CA GLY A 151 12.16 9.65 14.02
C GLY A 151 10.68 9.30 13.87
N ASP A 152 9.82 10.06 14.52
CA ASP A 152 8.36 9.89 14.48
C ASP A 152 7.68 10.80 13.44
N THR A 153 8.44 11.32 12.46
CA THR A 153 7.89 12.19 11.43
C THR A 153 8.12 11.60 10.04
N LEU A 154 7.03 11.42 9.30
CA LEU A 154 7.02 11.06 7.89
C LEU A 154 7.01 12.34 7.05
N TYR A 155 8.06 12.55 6.26
CA TYR A 155 8.19 13.62 5.28
C TYR A 155 7.86 13.08 3.89
N PHE A 156 7.08 13.83 3.10
CA PHE A 156 6.66 13.40 1.76
C PHE A 156 6.25 14.61 0.90
N ASP A 157 6.30 14.46 -0.40
CA ASP A 157 5.68 15.44 -1.30
C ASP A 157 4.18 15.18 -1.42
N ALA A 158 3.37 16.24 -1.49
CA ALA A 158 1.94 16.16 -1.76
C ALA A 158 1.40 17.49 -2.33
N ASP A 159 0.26 17.42 -3.02
CA ASP A 159 -0.45 18.54 -3.63
C ASP A 159 -1.77 18.79 -2.90
N ASP A 160 -1.99 19.98 -2.38
CA ASP A 160 -3.24 20.39 -1.72
C ASP A 160 -4.29 20.98 -2.69
N GLY A 161 -4.00 20.90 -4.00
CA GLY A 161 -4.87 21.45 -5.05
C GLY A 161 -4.79 22.97 -5.21
N SER A 162 -3.95 23.65 -4.45
CA SER A 162 -3.84 25.12 -4.48
C SER A 162 -2.44 25.65 -4.75
N THR A 163 -1.41 24.90 -4.35
CA THR A 163 -0.01 25.35 -4.41
C THR A 163 0.90 24.42 -5.19
N GLY A 164 0.34 23.38 -5.84
CA GLY A 164 1.10 22.34 -6.48
C GLY A 164 1.75 21.38 -5.48
N SER A 165 2.69 20.56 -5.99
CA SER A 165 3.37 19.57 -5.15
C SER A 165 4.43 20.25 -4.27
N GLU A 166 4.24 20.18 -2.97
CA GLU A 166 5.09 20.77 -1.95
C GLU A 166 5.57 19.73 -0.93
N LEU A 167 6.54 20.07 -0.09
CA LEU A 167 6.98 19.20 1.01
C LEU A 167 6.01 19.29 2.18
N TRP A 168 5.56 18.14 2.63
CA TRP A 168 4.66 17.94 3.76
C TRP A 168 5.31 17.09 4.84
N ALA A 169 4.75 17.16 6.03
CA ALA A 169 5.11 16.30 7.15
C ALA A 169 3.88 15.79 7.87
N TYR A 170 3.97 14.57 8.37
CA TYR A 170 3.02 13.96 9.28
C TYR A 170 3.75 13.50 10.55
N ASP A 171 3.36 14.03 11.69
CA ASP A 171 3.88 13.62 13.01
C ASP A 171 3.02 12.48 13.57
N ILE A 172 3.62 11.29 13.63
CA ILE A 172 2.99 10.05 14.08
C ILE A 172 2.60 10.12 15.56
N SER A 173 3.36 10.87 16.36
CA SER A 173 3.15 10.93 17.82
C SER A 173 1.91 11.72 18.23
N ASN A 174 1.47 12.66 17.43
CA ASN A 174 0.33 13.54 17.73
C ASN A 174 -0.73 13.59 16.63
N ASP A 175 -0.59 12.74 15.59
CA ASP A 175 -1.54 12.60 14.47
C ASP A 175 -1.82 13.94 13.77
N SER A 176 -0.76 14.66 13.41
CA SER A 176 -0.89 15.95 12.73
C SER A 176 -0.15 16.01 11.41
N THR A 177 -0.81 16.56 10.38
CA THR A 177 -0.27 16.79 9.04
C THR A 177 -0.14 18.29 8.79
N TRP A 178 0.99 18.69 8.19
CA TRP A 178 1.17 20.09 7.79
C TRP A 178 2.11 20.24 6.59
N ARG A 179 1.89 21.28 5.80
CA ARG A 179 2.79 21.67 4.73
C ARG A 179 4.01 22.40 5.31
N LEU A 180 5.20 21.98 4.90
CA LEU A 180 6.48 22.57 5.31
C LEU A 180 6.93 23.72 4.39
N THR A 181 6.66 23.59 3.09
CA THR A 181 7.16 24.53 2.08
C THR A 181 6.01 25.12 1.26
N ASN A 182 6.30 26.20 0.58
CA ASN A 182 5.56 26.77 -0.53
C ASN A 182 6.59 27.40 -1.46
N ILE A 183 7.32 26.52 -2.18
CA ILE A 183 8.45 26.92 -3.03
C ILE A 183 7.94 27.58 -4.30
N ASP A 184 6.89 27.01 -4.90
CA ASP A 184 6.18 27.62 -6.00
C ASP A 184 4.93 28.33 -5.48
N ALA A 185 5.05 29.61 -5.11
CA ALA A 185 3.93 30.43 -4.65
C ALA A 185 2.98 30.86 -5.80
N GLY A 186 3.21 30.36 -7.02
CA GLY A 186 2.35 30.56 -8.18
C GLY A 186 1.39 29.39 -8.37
N SER A 187 0.18 29.66 -8.79
CA SER A 187 -0.73 28.61 -9.28
C SER A 187 -0.14 27.98 -10.55
N GLY A 188 0.20 26.71 -10.51
CA GLY A 188 0.55 25.94 -11.69
C GLY A 188 -0.62 25.83 -12.67
#